data_2f57225308b5d9adfd23bc3da6ce3fb3
#
_entry.id   2f57225308b5d9adfd23bc3da6ce3fb3
#
_cell.length_a   1.000
_cell.length_b   1.000
_cell.length_c   1.000
_cell.angle_alpha   90.00
_cell.angle_beta   90.00
_cell.angle_gamma   90.00
#
_symmetry.space_group_name_H-M   'P 1'
#
loop_
_entity.id
_entity.type
_entity.pdbx_description
1 polymer ?
#
loop_
_entity_poly.entity_id
_entity_poly.type
_entity_poly.pdbx_seq_one_letter_code
_entity_poly.pdbx_strand_id
1 'polypeptide(L)'
;NNLEDFVQETDICITHGHVDHLFFIPEILEQADATVFATRAVMNTLEGWVEDTGCLVEVEPGYSWRQGNMRITVLKGKHTSFCAKTVFRKLLNPRLLRYFRNALFLAWAHPRFPEKGETAAYQIEAEGKRILLLGSMELDPDTVYPENADLLILPYQGKENMAEAAMEIVERLKPARILLDHFDDAFPPVSEEVDTRPFKKAMDERHPEIKVVKPKAGKPVTL
;
A
#
# COMPACT_ATOMS: atom_id res chain seq x y z
N ASN A 1 4.48 7.92 16.40
CA ASN A 1 3.65 8.77 15.56
C ASN A 1 2.29 8.84 16.23
N ASN A 2 1.81 10.03 16.54
CA ASN A 2 0.45 10.22 17.02
C ASN A 2 -0.48 10.28 15.81
N LEU A 3 -1.72 9.83 15.96
CA LEU A 3 -2.73 9.90 14.92
C LEU A 3 -2.91 11.36 14.43
N GLU A 4 -2.81 12.31 15.36
CA GLU A 4 -2.83 13.76 15.10
C GLU A 4 -1.83 14.23 14.02
N ASP A 5 -0.72 13.52 13.82
CA ASP A 5 0.26 13.83 12.76
C ASP A 5 -0.29 13.53 11.35
N PHE A 6 -1.35 12.74 11.25
CA PHE A 6 -1.98 12.30 10.00
C PHE A 6 -3.36 12.90 9.77
N VAL A 7 -3.93 13.55 10.79
CA VAL A 7 -5.25 14.18 10.74
C VAL A 7 -5.08 15.61 10.22
N GLN A 8 -5.12 15.76 8.91
CA GLN A 8 -5.32 17.03 8.24
C GLN A 8 -6.57 16.87 7.35
N GLU A 9 -7.22 17.96 7.00
CA GLU A 9 -8.38 17.96 6.09
C GLU A 9 -7.99 17.46 4.70
N THR A 10 -7.86 16.15 4.54
CA THR A 10 -7.37 15.54 3.32
C THR A 10 -8.20 14.32 2.94
N ASP A 11 -8.37 14.11 1.66
CA ASP A 11 -8.97 12.89 1.14
C ASP A 11 -8.08 11.68 1.44
N ILE A 12 -8.72 10.56 1.75
CA ILE A 12 -8.08 9.29 2.06
C ILE A 12 -8.34 8.31 0.92
N CYS A 13 -7.28 7.82 0.30
CA CYS A 13 -7.36 6.81 -0.76
C CYS A 13 -6.96 5.45 -0.21
N ILE A 14 -7.87 4.48 -0.22
CA ILE A 14 -7.61 3.13 0.29
C ILE A 14 -7.25 2.20 -0.85
N THR A 15 -6.12 1.51 -0.72
CA THR A 15 -5.67 0.56 -1.75
C THR A 15 -6.40 -0.77 -1.69
N HIS A 16 -6.64 -1.33 -0.50
CA HIS A 16 -7.34 -2.61 -0.32
C HIS A 16 -7.80 -2.83 1.12
N GLY A 17 -8.56 -3.90 1.34
CA GLY A 17 -9.36 -4.13 2.55
C GLY A 17 -8.63 -4.73 3.75
N HIS A 18 -7.31 -4.85 3.78
CA HIS A 18 -6.62 -5.40 4.94
C HIS A 18 -6.66 -4.48 6.16
N VAL A 19 -6.53 -5.08 7.34
CA VAL A 19 -6.70 -4.41 8.63
C VAL A 19 -5.72 -3.25 8.85
N ASP A 20 -4.50 -3.38 8.38
CA ASP A 20 -3.44 -2.35 8.46
C ASP A 20 -3.73 -1.11 7.61
N HIS A 21 -4.65 -1.21 6.63
CA HIS A 21 -5.12 -0.10 5.82
C HIS A 21 -6.41 0.54 6.35
N LEU A 22 -7.24 -0.20 7.10
CA LEU A 22 -8.59 0.24 7.46
C LEU A 22 -8.78 0.53 8.95
N PHE A 23 -7.99 -0.07 9.83
CA PHE A 23 -8.26 -0.12 11.26
C PHE A 23 -8.42 1.26 11.92
N PHE A 24 -7.65 2.25 11.47
CA PHE A 24 -7.69 3.61 12.00
C PHE A 24 -8.60 4.57 11.26
N ILE A 25 -9.26 4.14 10.17
CA ILE A 25 -10.13 5.02 9.38
C ILE A 25 -11.26 5.62 10.23
N PRO A 26 -12.01 4.86 11.05
CA PRO A 26 -13.06 5.45 11.90
C PRO A 26 -12.51 6.53 12.84
N GLU A 27 -11.39 6.27 13.50
CA GLU A 27 -10.76 7.22 14.44
C GLU A 27 -10.24 8.48 13.71
N ILE A 28 -9.77 8.35 12.48
CA ILE A 28 -9.37 9.51 11.65
C ILE A 28 -10.60 10.35 11.29
N LEU A 29 -11.70 9.70 10.88
CA LEU A 29 -12.94 10.39 10.49
C LEU A 29 -13.63 11.09 11.66
N GLU A 30 -13.43 10.64 12.90
CA GLU A 30 -13.90 11.35 14.10
C GLU A 30 -13.14 12.69 14.33
N GLN A 31 -11.94 12.82 13.79
CA GLN A 31 -11.02 13.94 14.05
C GLN A 31 -10.83 14.85 12.82
N ALA A 32 -11.19 14.39 11.62
CA ALA A 32 -11.00 15.12 10.36
C ALA A 32 -12.26 15.07 9.48
N ASP A 33 -12.54 16.18 8.81
CA ASP A 33 -13.53 16.23 7.73
C ASP A 33 -12.89 15.75 6.42
N ALA A 34 -12.76 14.43 6.30
CA ALA A 34 -12.10 13.78 5.18
C ALA A 34 -13.06 12.90 4.38
N THR A 35 -12.84 12.82 3.07
CA THR A 35 -13.55 11.89 2.19
C THR A 35 -12.70 10.65 1.97
N VAL A 36 -13.30 9.46 2.10
CA VAL A 36 -12.63 8.19 1.89
C VAL A 36 -13.01 7.60 0.54
N PHE A 37 -12.04 7.47 -0.34
CA PHE A 37 -12.18 6.86 -1.66
C PHE A 37 -11.73 5.39 -1.59
N ALA A 38 -12.65 4.47 -1.86
CA ALA A 38 -12.41 3.05 -1.70
C ALA A 38 -13.18 2.18 -2.70
N THR A 39 -12.68 0.98 -2.99
CA THR A 39 -13.41 -0.01 -3.80
C THR A 39 -14.61 -0.56 -3.06
N ARG A 40 -15.54 -1.21 -3.77
CA ARG A 40 -16.77 -1.78 -3.18
C ARG A 40 -16.47 -2.77 -2.05
N ALA A 41 -15.44 -3.60 -2.17
CA ALA A 41 -15.08 -4.55 -1.11
C ALA A 41 -14.65 -3.84 0.17
N VAL A 42 -13.90 -2.75 0.05
CA VAL A 42 -13.47 -1.90 1.17
C VAL A 42 -14.67 -1.16 1.77
N MET A 43 -15.54 -0.58 0.93
CA MET A 43 -16.76 0.10 1.34
C MET A 43 -17.63 -0.79 2.22
N ASN A 44 -17.90 -2.03 1.79
CA ASN A 44 -18.70 -2.99 2.55
C ASN A 44 -18.11 -3.28 3.96
N THR A 45 -16.79 -3.15 4.11
CA THR A 45 -16.14 -3.30 5.40
C THR A 45 -16.30 -2.03 6.25
N LEU A 46 -16.04 -0.86 5.65
CA LEU A 46 -16.10 0.44 6.34
C LEU A 46 -17.54 0.82 6.77
N GLU A 47 -18.55 0.53 5.96
CA GLU A 47 -19.97 0.77 6.29
C GLU A 47 -20.39 0.10 7.62
N GLY A 48 -19.71 -0.96 8.03
CA GLY A 48 -19.94 -1.60 9.33
C GLY A 48 -19.11 -1.03 10.48
N TRP A 49 -18.24 -0.04 10.22
CA TRP A 49 -17.24 0.45 11.19
C TRP A 49 -17.28 1.96 11.40
N VAL A 50 -17.76 2.73 10.43
CA VAL A 50 -17.91 4.19 10.51
C VAL A 50 -19.35 4.57 10.85
N GLU A 51 -19.54 5.61 11.64
CA GLU A 51 -20.87 6.08 12.02
C GLU A 51 -21.54 6.86 10.89
N ASP A 52 -20.78 7.73 10.21
CA ASP A 52 -21.25 8.50 9.05
C ASP A 52 -20.65 7.92 7.76
N THR A 53 -21.50 7.29 6.96
CA THR A 53 -21.13 6.75 5.66
C THR A 53 -21.17 7.78 4.53
N GLY A 54 -21.64 9.00 4.80
CA GLY A 54 -21.73 10.08 3.82
C GLY A 54 -20.37 10.57 3.32
N CYS A 55 -19.30 10.33 4.09
CA CYS A 55 -17.93 10.64 3.70
C CYS A 55 -17.26 9.55 2.83
N LEU A 56 -17.95 8.42 2.59
CA LEU A 56 -17.39 7.30 1.82
C LEU A 56 -17.78 7.43 0.34
N VAL A 57 -16.80 7.39 -0.55
CA VAL A 57 -16.97 7.45 -2.01
C VAL A 57 -16.46 6.16 -2.64
N GLU A 58 -17.37 5.43 -3.28
CA GLU A 58 -16.97 4.25 -4.04
C GLU A 58 -16.22 4.63 -5.30
N VAL A 59 -15.12 3.94 -5.54
CA VAL A 59 -14.30 4.10 -6.73
C VAL A 59 -14.01 2.76 -7.40
N GLU A 60 -13.88 2.80 -8.72
CA GLU A 60 -13.51 1.65 -9.55
C GLU A 60 -12.34 2.02 -10.48
N PRO A 61 -11.65 1.05 -11.06
CA PRO A 61 -10.61 1.33 -12.03
C PRO A 61 -11.10 2.22 -13.19
N GLY A 62 -10.37 3.31 -13.46
CA GLY A 62 -10.73 4.34 -14.41
C GLY A 62 -11.42 5.56 -13.80
N TYR A 63 -11.92 5.47 -12.57
CA TYR A 63 -12.44 6.63 -11.86
C TYR A 63 -11.35 7.68 -11.64
N SER A 64 -11.69 8.95 -11.86
CA SER A 64 -10.77 10.08 -11.68
C SER A 64 -11.47 11.26 -11.04
N TRP A 65 -10.78 11.94 -10.13
CA TRP A 65 -11.26 13.19 -9.54
C TRP A 65 -10.12 14.21 -9.41
N ARG A 66 -10.48 15.40 -9.01
CA ARG A 66 -9.53 16.47 -8.71
C ARG A 66 -9.66 16.90 -7.26
N GLN A 67 -8.49 17.04 -6.61
CA GLN A 67 -8.35 17.62 -5.30
C GLN A 67 -7.36 18.79 -5.38
N GLY A 68 -7.87 20.00 -5.38
CA GLY A 68 -7.05 21.17 -5.65
C GLY A 68 -6.33 21.08 -7.02
N ASN A 69 -5.02 21.15 -7.01
CA ASN A 69 -4.17 21.04 -8.20
C ASN A 69 -3.83 19.58 -8.57
N MET A 70 -4.25 18.62 -7.77
CA MET A 70 -4.00 17.21 -8.02
C MET A 70 -5.13 16.58 -8.84
N ARG A 71 -4.77 15.70 -9.75
CA ARG A 71 -5.68 14.75 -10.39
C ARG A 71 -5.29 13.36 -9.94
N ILE A 72 -6.26 12.62 -9.41
CA ILE A 72 -6.08 11.26 -8.93
C ILE A 72 -6.89 10.33 -9.84
N THR A 73 -6.29 9.25 -10.29
CA THR A 73 -6.92 8.24 -11.13
C THR A 73 -6.72 6.87 -10.50
N VAL A 74 -7.80 6.11 -10.37
CA VAL A 74 -7.78 4.75 -9.86
C VAL A 74 -7.37 3.79 -10.97
N LEU A 75 -6.42 2.93 -10.69
CA LEU A 75 -6.01 1.82 -11.53
C LEU A 75 -6.32 0.51 -10.81
N LYS A 76 -6.62 -0.53 -11.57
CA LYS A 76 -6.75 -1.86 -10.98
C LYS A 76 -5.37 -2.35 -10.54
N GLY A 77 -5.25 -2.69 -9.28
CA GLY A 77 -4.08 -3.36 -8.72
C GLY A 77 -4.29 -4.87 -8.62
N LYS A 78 -3.28 -5.55 -8.13
CA LYS A 78 -3.37 -6.97 -7.80
C LYS A 78 -2.66 -7.24 -6.48
N HIS A 79 -3.35 -7.87 -5.55
CA HIS A 79 -2.77 -8.24 -4.29
C HIS A 79 -1.82 -9.43 -4.45
N THR A 80 -0.68 -9.36 -3.78
CA THR A 80 0.28 -10.47 -3.74
C THR A 80 -0.33 -11.66 -3.00
N SER A 81 -0.40 -12.81 -3.67
CA SER A 81 -0.85 -14.04 -3.05
C SER A 81 0.29 -14.67 -2.25
N PHE A 82 0.02 -14.97 -0.97
CA PHE A 82 0.97 -15.69 -0.14
C PHE A 82 0.98 -17.18 -0.48
N CYS A 83 2.17 -17.74 -0.66
CA CYS A 83 2.31 -19.18 -0.79
C CYS A 83 1.93 -19.88 0.54
N ALA A 84 1.20 -20.99 0.47
CA ALA A 84 0.81 -21.78 1.64
C ALA A 84 2.00 -22.16 2.53
N LYS A 85 3.18 -22.39 1.94
CA LYS A 85 4.45 -22.66 2.65
C LYS A 85 4.88 -21.49 3.52
N THR A 86 4.72 -20.25 3.02
CA THR A 86 5.06 -19.03 3.77
C THR A 86 4.13 -18.85 4.95
N VAL A 87 2.82 -19.09 4.77
CA VAL A 87 1.83 -19.05 5.85
C VAL A 87 2.15 -20.07 6.92
N PHE A 88 2.42 -21.32 6.53
CA PHE A 88 2.75 -22.40 7.45
C PHE A 88 4.05 -22.11 8.25
N ARG A 89 5.10 -21.58 7.58
CA ARG A 89 6.34 -21.18 8.25
C ARG A 89 6.10 -20.07 9.28
N LYS A 90 5.22 -19.11 8.99
CA LYS A 90 4.85 -18.04 9.92
C LYS A 90 4.08 -18.59 11.12
N LEU A 91 3.19 -19.56 10.95
CA LEU A 91 2.46 -20.21 12.04
C LEU A 91 3.36 -21.04 12.98
N LEU A 92 4.48 -21.56 12.49
CA LEU A 92 5.46 -22.28 13.31
C LEU A 92 6.56 -21.37 13.88
N ASN A 93 6.50 -20.07 13.66
CA ASN A 93 7.53 -19.14 14.10
C ASN A 93 7.44 -18.93 15.64
N PRO A 94 8.54 -19.11 16.41
CA PRO A 94 8.58 -18.81 17.85
C PRO A 94 8.16 -17.37 18.22
N ARG A 95 8.23 -16.43 17.27
CA ARG A 95 7.74 -15.06 17.42
C ARG A 95 6.23 -15.01 17.77
N LEU A 96 5.44 -16.03 17.40
CA LEU A 96 4.03 -16.14 17.78
C LEU A 96 3.85 -16.14 19.30
N LEU A 97 4.74 -16.80 20.05
CA LEU A 97 4.68 -16.79 21.52
C LEU A 97 4.99 -15.40 22.10
N ARG A 98 5.95 -14.70 21.50
CA ARG A 98 6.30 -13.33 21.92
C ARG A 98 5.21 -12.32 21.62
N TYR A 99 4.54 -12.48 20.48
CA TYR A 99 3.51 -11.57 19.98
C TYR A 99 2.11 -12.21 19.98
N PHE A 100 1.82 -13.07 20.97
CA PHE A 100 0.56 -13.83 20.98
C PHE A 100 -0.69 -12.92 20.97
N ARG A 101 -0.63 -11.75 21.61
CA ARG A 101 -1.74 -10.78 21.60
C ARG A 101 -2.01 -10.23 20.20
N ASN A 102 -0.96 -9.93 19.44
CA ASN A 102 -1.10 -9.51 18.04
C ASN A 102 -1.63 -10.65 17.18
N ALA A 103 -1.18 -11.89 17.45
CA ALA A 103 -1.68 -13.07 16.73
C ALA A 103 -3.19 -13.29 17.00
N LEU A 104 -3.65 -13.11 18.23
CA LEU A 104 -5.09 -13.17 18.57
C LEU A 104 -5.87 -12.04 17.90
N PHE A 105 -5.33 -10.81 17.90
CA PHE A 105 -5.94 -9.69 17.20
C PHE A 105 -6.05 -9.96 15.70
N LEU A 106 -4.99 -10.47 15.06
CA LEU A 106 -4.99 -10.80 13.64
C LEU A 106 -5.97 -11.92 13.30
N ALA A 107 -6.08 -12.94 14.16
CA ALA A 107 -7.06 -14.00 13.97
C ALA A 107 -8.51 -13.46 14.07
N TRP A 108 -8.74 -12.46 14.90
CA TRP A 108 -10.02 -11.76 14.98
C TRP A 108 -10.26 -10.83 13.78
N ALA A 109 -9.22 -10.11 13.33
CA ALA A 109 -9.29 -9.12 12.28
C ALA A 109 -9.41 -9.74 10.86
N HIS A 110 -8.65 -10.80 10.58
CA HIS A 110 -8.56 -11.38 9.25
C HIS A 110 -9.92 -11.66 8.56
N PRO A 111 -10.93 -12.27 9.23
CA PRO A 111 -12.23 -12.47 8.59
C PRO A 111 -13.07 -11.18 8.46
N ARG A 112 -12.72 -10.12 9.18
CA ARG A 112 -13.44 -8.83 9.19
C ARG A 112 -12.90 -7.84 8.18
N PHE A 113 -11.65 -8.00 7.80
CA PHE A 113 -10.93 -7.14 6.86
C PHE A 113 -10.44 -7.93 5.63
N PRO A 114 -11.34 -8.47 4.80
CA PRO A 114 -10.98 -9.29 3.65
C PRO A 114 -10.59 -8.43 2.45
N GLU A 115 -9.53 -8.79 1.75
CA GLU A 115 -9.08 -8.11 0.51
C GLU A 115 -10.05 -8.33 -0.66
N LYS A 116 -10.66 -9.51 -0.78
CA LYS A 116 -11.70 -9.90 -1.77
C LYS A 116 -11.33 -9.71 -3.25
N GLY A 117 -10.06 -9.57 -3.59
CA GLY A 117 -9.62 -9.42 -4.99
C GLY A 117 -9.78 -8.01 -5.56
N GLU A 118 -10.07 -7.02 -4.72
CA GLU A 118 -10.23 -5.62 -5.13
C GLU A 118 -9.10 -4.76 -4.56
N THR A 119 -7.93 -4.84 -5.18
CA THR A 119 -6.79 -3.97 -4.87
C THR A 119 -6.74 -2.83 -5.88
N ALA A 120 -6.62 -1.60 -5.39
CA ALA A 120 -6.41 -0.41 -6.20
C ALA A 120 -4.93 0.00 -6.22
N ALA A 121 -4.52 0.60 -7.32
CA ALA A 121 -3.34 1.44 -7.43
C ALA A 121 -3.80 2.85 -7.80
N TYR A 122 -2.97 3.87 -7.54
CA TYR A 122 -3.33 5.25 -7.79
C TYR A 122 -2.28 5.94 -8.63
N GLN A 123 -2.72 6.60 -9.71
CA GLN A 123 -1.92 7.58 -10.42
C GLN A 123 -2.30 8.96 -9.89
N ILE A 124 -1.31 9.73 -9.44
CA ILE A 124 -1.48 11.09 -8.95
C ILE A 124 -0.68 12.02 -9.84
N GLU A 125 -1.35 13.01 -10.42
CA GLU A 125 -0.75 14.04 -11.26
C GLU A 125 -0.86 15.39 -10.54
N ALA A 126 0.26 16.01 -10.24
CA ALA A 126 0.35 17.30 -9.58
C ALA A 126 1.57 18.08 -10.07
N GLU A 127 1.43 19.37 -10.32
CA GLU A 127 2.54 20.27 -10.71
C GLU A 127 3.42 19.74 -11.86
N GLY A 128 2.80 19.08 -12.83
CA GLY A 128 3.51 18.47 -13.98
C GLY A 128 4.28 17.20 -13.66
N LYS A 129 4.14 16.67 -12.44
CA LYS A 129 4.71 15.42 -11.97
C LYS A 129 3.66 14.32 -11.94
N ARG A 130 4.12 13.08 -12.16
CA ARG A 130 3.30 11.87 -12.06
C ARG A 130 3.86 10.94 -11.01
N ILE A 131 3.02 10.60 -10.03
CA ILE A 131 3.31 9.61 -8.99
C ILE A 131 2.45 8.39 -9.29
N LEU A 132 3.04 7.20 -9.27
CA LEU A 132 2.34 5.93 -9.31
C LEU A 132 2.50 5.24 -7.95
N LEU A 133 1.39 5.02 -7.26
CA LEU A 133 1.33 4.28 -6.01
C LEU A 133 0.72 2.90 -6.27
N LEU A 134 1.45 1.84 -5.98
CA LEU A 134 0.95 0.47 -6.07
C LEU A 134 0.34 0.06 -4.72
N GLY A 135 -0.78 -0.64 -4.77
CA GLY A 135 -1.43 -1.16 -3.56
C GLY A 135 -0.80 -2.46 -3.03
N SER A 136 0.00 -3.15 -3.84
CA SER A 136 0.72 -4.36 -3.47
C SER A 136 1.85 -4.63 -4.46
N MET A 137 2.68 -5.65 -4.17
CA MET A 137 3.87 -6.05 -4.94
C MET A 137 3.51 -6.92 -6.15
N GLU A 138 2.41 -6.61 -6.83
CA GLU A 138 1.98 -7.30 -8.03
C GLU A 138 1.21 -6.38 -8.97
N LEU A 139 1.48 -6.47 -10.26
CA LEU A 139 0.74 -5.75 -11.30
C LEU A 139 -0.37 -6.63 -11.86
N ASP A 140 -1.56 -6.07 -12.03
CA ASP A 140 -2.63 -6.74 -12.76
C ASP A 140 -2.21 -6.90 -14.23
N PRO A 141 -2.29 -8.10 -14.82
CA PRO A 141 -1.77 -8.36 -16.17
C PRO A 141 -2.58 -7.64 -17.26
N ASP A 142 -3.86 -7.39 -17.02
CA ASP A 142 -4.78 -6.80 -17.99
C ASP A 142 -4.86 -5.28 -17.87
N THR A 143 -4.17 -4.69 -16.88
CA THR A 143 -4.15 -3.25 -16.64
C THR A 143 -2.96 -2.59 -17.32
N VAL A 144 -3.25 -1.51 -18.06
CA VAL A 144 -2.21 -0.63 -18.63
C VAL A 144 -1.81 0.39 -17.57
N TYR A 145 -0.63 0.19 -17.00
CA TYR A 145 -0.05 1.16 -16.06
C TYR A 145 0.76 2.23 -16.81
N PRO A 146 0.83 3.46 -16.27
CA PRO A 146 1.67 4.50 -16.85
C PRO A 146 3.16 4.13 -16.69
N GLU A 147 3.90 4.20 -17.78
CA GLU A 147 5.36 4.15 -17.77
C GLU A 147 5.96 5.53 -17.47
N ASN A 148 7.23 5.55 -17.05
CA ASN A 148 8.01 6.77 -16.82
C ASN A 148 7.38 7.73 -15.79
N ALA A 149 6.79 7.20 -14.71
CA ALA A 149 6.35 8.01 -13.59
C ALA A 149 7.57 8.71 -12.95
N ASP A 150 7.40 9.95 -12.49
CA ASP A 150 8.45 10.68 -11.77
C ASP A 150 8.79 10.00 -10.43
N LEU A 151 7.77 9.37 -9.81
CA LEU A 151 7.92 8.55 -8.61
C LEU A 151 7.05 7.31 -8.70
N LEU A 152 7.64 6.16 -8.40
CA LEU A 152 6.93 4.92 -8.07
C LEU A 152 7.01 4.69 -6.56
N ILE A 153 5.85 4.63 -5.88
CA ILE A 153 5.74 4.14 -4.51
C ILE A 153 5.50 2.64 -4.59
N LEU A 154 6.51 1.88 -4.15
CA LEU A 154 6.57 0.44 -4.34
C LEU A 154 6.51 -0.27 -2.99
N PRO A 155 5.39 -0.97 -2.65
CA PRO A 155 5.33 -1.83 -1.49
C PRO A 155 6.35 -2.96 -1.62
N TYR A 156 7.23 -3.13 -0.63
CA TYR A 156 8.35 -4.07 -0.72
C TYR A 156 8.19 -5.20 0.30
N GLN A 157 7.09 -5.98 0.14
CA GLN A 157 6.81 -7.14 0.98
C GLN A 157 5.91 -8.16 0.25
N GLY A 158 5.94 -9.43 0.68
CA GLY A 158 4.97 -10.45 0.27
C GLY A 158 5.47 -11.48 -0.74
N LYS A 159 6.63 -11.30 -1.36
CA LYS A 159 7.23 -12.28 -2.29
C LYS A 159 8.41 -13.02 -1.64
N GLU A 160 8.69 -14.24 -2.10
CA GLU A 160 9.88 -14.99 -1.64
C GLU A 160 11.19 -14.36 -2.19
N ASN A 161 11.20 -13.99 -3.47
CA ASN A 161 12.31 -13.30 -4.11
C ASN A 161 11.96 -11.84 -4.38
N MET A 162 12.07 -11.01 -3.33
CA MET A 162 11.65 -9.62 -3.35
C MET A 162 12.43 -8.78 -4.37
N ALA A 163 13.74 -8.99 -4.48
CA ALA A 163 14.58 -8.21 -5.38
C ALA A 163 14.21 -8.44 -6.85
N GLU A 164 13.99 -9.69 -7.24
CA GLU A 164 13.61 -10.05 -8.61
C GLU A 164 12.22 -9.52 -8.95
N ALA A 165 11.23 -9.73 -8.06
CA ALA A 165 9.87 -9.23 -8.26
C ALA A 165 9.83 -7.69 -8.39
N ALA A 166 10.64 -6.98 -7.60
CA ALA A 166 10.77 -5.53 -7.71
C ALA A 166 11.41 -5.12 -9.03
N MET A 167 12.45 -5.83 -9.49
CA MET A 167 13.10 -5.56 -10.77
C MET A 167 12.14 -5.73 -11.95
N GLU A 168 11.31 -6.78 -11.95
CA GLU A 168 10.29 -6.99 -13.00
C GLU A 168 9.32 -5.80 -13.09
N ILE A 169 8.89 -5.26 -11.95
CA ILE A 169 8.03 -4.07 -11.89
C ILE A 169 8.76 -2.85 -12.46
N VAL A 170 10.00 -2.65 -12.05
CA VAL A 170 10.83 -1.51 -12.53
C VAL A 170 11.05 -1.58 -14.04
N GLU A 171 11.37 -2.75 -14.59
CA GLU A 171 11.58 -2.95 -16.02
C GLU A 171 10.32 -2.69 -16.83
N ARG A 172 9.15 -3.03 -16.28
CA ARG A 172 7.86 -2.77 -16.92
C ARG A 172 7.46 -1.30 -16.85
N LEU A 173 7.67 -0.63 -15.72
CA LEU A 173 7.15 0.72 -15.46
C LEU A 173 8.16 1.83 -15.71
N LYS A 174 9.46 1.56 -15.67
CA LYS A 174 10.59 2.48 -15.96
C LYS A 174 10.47 3.82 -15.19
N PRO A 175 10.26 3.83 -13.87
CA PRO A 175 10.08 5.07 -13.13
C PRO A 175 11.39 5.87 -13.05
N ALA A 176 11.30 7.19 -12.91
CA ALA A 176 12.49 8.02 -12.69
C ALA A 176 13.07 7.87 -11.27
N ARG A 177 12.20 7.59 -10.28
CA ARG A 177 12.57 7.33 -8.87
C ARG A 177 11.66 6.28 -8.27
N ILE A 178 12.17 5.61 -7.22
CA ILE A 178 11.43 4.61 -6.46
C ILE A 178 11.48 4.98 -4.98
N LEU A 179 10.33 5.03 -4.34
CA LEU A 179 10.16 5.10 -2.90
C LEU A 179 9.68 3.74 -2.41
N LEU A 180 10.47 3.08 -1.57
CA LEU A 180 10.06 1.82 -0.97
C LEU A 180 9.09 2.07 0.17
N ASP A 181 8.04 1.29 0.20
CA ASP A 181 7.05 1.26 1.26
C ASP A 181 6.87 -0.18 1.77
N HIS A 182 6.22 -0.37 2.89
CA HIS A 182 5.82 -1.69 3.43
C HIS A 182 6.98 -2.69 3.62
N PHE A 183 8.20 -2.24 3.87
CA PHE A 183 9.39 -3.08 4.03
C PHE A 183 9.72 -3.37 5.49
N ASP A 184 9.03 -2.75 6.44
CA ASP A 184 9.30 -2.80 7.88
C ASP A 184 8.49 -3.89 8.60
N ASP A 185 8.81 -4.10 9.88
CA ASP A 185 8.10 -5.02 10.77
C ASP A 185 6.96 -4.28 11.52
N ALA A 186 6.09 -3.62 10.77
CA ALA A 186 5.01 -2.80 11.34
C ALA A 186 3.98 -3.64 12.11
N PHE A 187 3.78 -4.91 11.73
CA PHE A 187 2.72 -5.76 12.30
C PHE A 187 3.21 -7.19 12.65
N PRO A 188 4.13 -7.35 13.62
CA PRO A 188 4.59 -8.68 14.04
C PRO A 188 3.44 -9.50 14.64
N PRO A 189 3.38 -10.82 14.47
CA PRO A 189 4.37 -11.69 13.85
C PRO A 189 4.20 -11.89 12.33
N VAL A 190 3.23 -11.24 11.68
CA VAL A 190 2.90 -11.45 10.26
C VAL A 190 3.87 -10.69 9.37
N SER A 191 4.17 -9.43 9.69
CA SER A 191 5.23 -8.67 9.02
C SER A 191 6.62 -9.07 9.53
N GLU A 192 7.61 -8.81 8.73
CA GLU A 192 9.03 -8.92 9.06
C GLU A 192 9.77 -7.82 8.31
N GLU A 193 10.83 -7.26 8.90
CA GLU A 193 11.67 -6.32 8.16
C GLU A 193 12.33 -7.05 6.98
N VAL A 194 12.11 -6.50 5.79
CA VAL A 194 12.63 -7.06 4.54
C VAL A 194 13.96 -6.43 4.18
N ASP A 195 14.96 -7.25 3.85
CA ASP A 195 16.26 -6.76 3.41
C ASP A 195 16.16 -6.12 2.01
N THR A 196 16.31 -4.81 1.95
CA THR A 196 16.25 -4.03 0.72
C THR A 196 17.60 -3.95 -0.03
N ARG A 197 18.71 -4.43 0.57
CA ARG A 197 20.05 -4.34 -0.02
C ARG A 197 20.21 -5.10 -1.34
N PRO A 198 19.66 -6.33 -1.50
CA PRO A 198 19.74 -7.04 -2.78
C PRO A 198 19.10 -6.29 -3.93
N PHE A 199 17.93 -5.69 -3.70
CA PHE A 199 17.26 -4.88 -4.71
C PHE A 199 18.06 -3.61 -5.04
N LYS A 200 18.52 -2.88 -4.03
CA LYS A 200 19.34 -1.68 -4.25
C LYS A 200 20.61 -2.00 -5.04
N LYS A 201 21.28 -3.10 -4.73
CA LYS A 201 22.47 -3.54 -5.48
C LYS A 201 22.10 -3.85 -6.94
N ALA A 202 21.02 -4.58 -7.20
CA ALA A 202 20.57 -4.88 -8.56
C ALA A 202 20.22 -3.60 -9.34
N MET A 203 19.62 -2.60 -8.68
CA MET A 203 19.34 -1.30 -9.28
C MET A 203 20.61 -0.53 -9.62
N ASP A 204 21.58 -0.47 -8.70
CA ASP A 204 22.87 0.20 -8.93
C ASP A 204 23.64 -0.42 -10.11
N GLU A 205 23.50 -1.74 -10.34
CA GLU A 205 24.14 -2.47 -11.42
C GLU A 205 23.43 -2.33 -12.77
N ARG A 206 22.09 -2.29 -12.79
CA ARG A 206 21.28 -2.36 -14.02
C ARG A 206 20.62 -1.04 -14.41
N HIS A 207 20.29 -0.21 -13.43
CA HIS A 207 19.58 1.06 -13.58
C HIS A 207 20.17 2.14 -12.66
N PRO A 208 21.47 2.47 -12.77
CA PRO A 208 22.12 3.42 -11.87
C PRO A 208 21.54 4.84 -11.92
N GLU A 209 20.79 5.16 -12.98
CA GLU A 209 20.08 6.43 -13.14
C GLU A 209 18.82 6.54 -12.27
N ILE A 210 18.25 5.41 -11.82
CA ILE A 210 17.01 5.35 -11.03
C ILE A 210 17.34 5.35 -9.55
N LYS A 211 17.00 6.42 -8.86
CA LYS A 211 17.24 6.53 -7.41
C LYS A 211 16.23 5.72 -6.59
N VAL A 212 16.70 4.77 -5.79
CA VAL A 212 15.90 4.03 -4.82
C VAL A 212 16.01 4.65 -3.44
N VAL A 213 14.88 5.10 -2.90
CA VAL A 213 14.78 5.73 -1.57
C VAL A 213 14.12 4.76 -0.59
N LYS A 214 14.81 4.43 0.51
CA LYS A 214 14.21 3.83 1.71
C LYS A 214 13.89 4.96 2.67
N PRO A 215 12.62 5.32 2.87
CA PRO A 215 12.25 6.45 3.73
C PRO A 215 12.62 6.18 5.18
N LYS A 216 12.79 7.26 5.94
CA LYS A 216 12.96 7.21 7.40
C LYS A 216 11.75 7.86 8.05
N ALA A 217 11.22 7.25 9.09
CA ALA A 217 10.08 7.79 9.84
C ALA A 217 10.31 9.26 10.22
N GLY A 218 9.31 10.10 9.98
CA GLY A 218 9.33 11.54 10.29
C GLY A 218 10.25 12.39 9.40
N LYS A 219 10.82 11.85 8.31
CA LYS A 219 11.62 12.64 7.36
C LYS A 219 10.92 12.77 6.02
N PRO A 220 10.66 13.99 5.54
CA PRO A 220 10.05 14.19 4.23
C PRO A 220 10.97 13.69 3.11
N VAL A 221 10.37 13.19 2.04
CA VAL A 221 11.05 12.83 0.80
C VAL A 221 10.63 13.86 -0.25
N THR A 222 11.60 14.58 -0.79
CA THR A 222 11.35 15.57 -1.85
C THR A 222 11.52 14.94 -3.23
N LEU A 223 10.58 15.23 -4.13
CA LEU A 223 10.56 14.82 -5.54
C LEU A 223 11.45 15.71 -6.41
#